data_3f9593ae005baa631b464d9150420725
#
_entry.id   3f9593ae005baa631b464d9150420725
#
_cell.length_a   1.000
_cell.length_b   1.000
_cell.length_c   1.000
_cell.angle_alpha   90.00
_cell.angle_beta   90.00
_cell.angle_gamma   90.00
#
_symmetry.space_group_name_H-M   'P 1'
#
loop_
_entity.id
_entity.type
_entity.pdbx_description
1 polymer ?
#
loop_
_entity_poly.entity_id
_entity_poly.type
_entity_poly.pdbx_seq_one_letter_code
_entity_poly.pdbx_strand_id
1 'polypeptide(L)'
;MPNVKRKKPAGRRRSTSPKPKPATRRTSPRRAAPRAPAKGKTVEDKASGVGEGNRAPSFSLPDQAGRVVSSSSLAGKPYVLYFYPKDDTSGCTREACGFRDSLRGFGAKGVKIIGVSPDNEASHARFAGKYGLPFTLLADTDKSLARAYGVWAKKQNYGREYMGIVRSTFLVDKRGVVKKAWRGVRVDGHIDAVLAAAGEL
;
A
#
# COMPACT_ATOMS: atom_id res chain seq x y z
N MET A 1 14.95 -54.72 41.25
CA MET A 1 14.46 -54.87 42.62
C MET A 1 15.29 -53.97 43.55
N PRO A 2 14.81 -53.44 44.65
CA PRO A 2 13.48 -52.89 44.94
C PRO A 2 13.58 -51.35 45.16
N ASN A 3 12.60 -50.50 44.81
CA ASN A 3 11.45 -50.05 45.57
C ASN A 3 11.73 -49.49 47.01
N VAL A 4 11.60 -48.17 47.18
CA VAL A 4 11.09 -47.58 48.44
C VAL A 4 10.28 -46.33 48.10
N LYS A 5 9.00 -46.38 48.42
CA LYS A 5 8.03 -45.29 48.61
C LYS A 5 8.30 -44.56 49.91
N ARG A 6 7.99 -43.25 49.98
CA ARG A 6 7.33 -42.58 51.13
C ARG A 6 7.14 -41.10 50.81
N LYS A 7 5.96 -40.65 50.75
CA LYS A 7 4.90 -40.13 51.63
C LYS A 7 4.97 -38.61 51.78
N LYS A 8 3.87 -37.97 51.33
CA LYS A 8 3.46 -36.58 51.73
C LYS A 8 3.18 -36.50 53.21
N PRO A 9 3.19 -35.27 53.74
CA PRO A 9 2.01 -34.85 54.46
C PRO A 9 1.39 -33.54 54.01
N ALA A 10 0.11 -33.49 54.24
CA ALA A 10 -0.83 -32.41 54.02
C ALA A 10 -0.77 -31.34 55.14
N GLY A 11 -1.24 -30.15 54.86
CA GLY A 11 -1.76 -29.28 55.86
C GLY A 11 -1.48 -27.79 55.67
N ARG A 12 -2.39 -26.97 55.23
CA ARG A 12 -3.21 -26.14 56.11
C ARG A 12 -3.99 -25.10 55.34
N ARG A 13 -5.28 -25.23 55.34
CA ARG A 13 -6.24 -24.21 54.92
C ARG A 13 -6.14 -22.97 55.84
N ARG A 14 -6.03 -21.79 55.23
CA ARG A 14 -6.43 -20.55 55.94
C ARG A 14 -7.46 -19.84 55.05
N SER A 15 -8.65 -19.76 55.63
CA SER A 15 -9.75 -18.92 55.20
C SER A 15 -9.38 -17.45 55.38
N THR A 16 -9.62 -16.64 54.37
CA THR A 16 -9.71 -15.20 54.55
C THR A 16 -10.95 -14.67 53.83
N SER A 17 -11.75 -14.00 54.59
CA SER A 17 -13.04 -13.39 54.26
C SER A 17 -12.97 -12.34 53.15
N PRO A 18 -14.10 -12.09 52.46
CA PRO A 18 -14.15 -11.11 51.37
C PRO A 18 -14.24 -9.68 51.90
N LYS A 19 -13.47 -8.80 51.26
CA LYS A 19 -13.46 -7.35 51.50
C LYS A 19 -14.58 -6.70 50.67
N PRO A 20 -15.32 -5.69 51.18
CA PRO A 20 -16.45 -5.09 50.50
C PRO A 20 -16.01 -4.21 49.30
N LYS A 21 -16.82 -4.23 48.24
CA LYS A 21 -16.69 -3.39 47.07
C LYS A 21 -17.01 -1.92 47.39
N PRO A 22 -16.26 -0.95 46.88
CA PRO A 22 -16.69 0.44 46.91
C PRO A 22 -17.67 0.74 45.78
N ALA A 23 -18.60 1.63 46.07
CA ALA A 23 -19.74 2.04 45.27
C ALA A 23 -19.38 2.63 43.92
N THR A 24 -20.16 2.27 42.92
CA THR A 24 -20.16 2.81 41.56
C THR A 24 -20.55 4.30 41.56
N ARG A 25 -19.59 5.15 41.23
CA ARG A 25 -19.83 6.55 40.91
C ARG A 25 -20.29 6.61 39.44
N ARG A 26 -21.58 6.86 39.23
CA ARG A 26 -22.17 7.17 37.92
C ARG A 26 -21.51 8.42 37.35
N THR A 27 -20.66 8.27 36.35
CA THR A 27 -20.20 9.38 35.48
C THR A 27 -21.09 9.45 34.27
N SER A 28 -21.75 10.57 34.11
CA SER A 28 -22.56 10.95 32.93
C SER A 28 -21.74 10.88 31.63
N PRO A 29 -22.36 10.54 30.49
CA PRO A 29 -21.65 10.52 29.21
C PRO A 29 -21.35 11.96 28.79
N ARG A 30 -20.07 12.28 28.73
CA ARG A 30 -19.54 13.51 28.14
C ARG A 30 -19.79 13.45 26.63
N ARG A 31 -20.71 14.26 26.16
CA ARG A 31 -21.06 14.47 24.76
C ARG A 31 -19.79 14.82 23.98
N ALA A 32 -19.39 13.92 23.09
CA ALA A 32 -18.25 14.17 22.19
C ALA A 32 -18.62 15.31 21.24
N ALA A 33 -17.84 16.38 21.24
CA ALA A 33 -17.91 17.44 20.26
C ALA A 33 -17.52 16.89 18.88
N PRO A 34 -18.15 17.36 17.79
CA PRO A 34 -17.78 16.94 16.45
C PRO A 34 -16.36 17.41 16.13
N ARG A 35 -15.49 16.46 15.85
CA ARG A 35 -14.11 16.70 15.41
C ARG A 35 -14.18 17.37 14.03
N ALA A 36 -13.71 18.61 13.94
CA ALA A 36 -13.59 19.34 12.70
C ALA A 36 -12.81 18.53 11.65
N PRO A 37 -13.19 18.60 10.36
CA PRO A 37 -12.46 17.89 9.31
C PRO A 37 -11.05 18.45 9.24
N ALA A 38 -10.05 17.56 9.35
CA ALA A 38 -8.68 17.92 9.14
C ALA A 38 -8.56 18.51 7.73
N LYS A 39 -8.20 19.79 7.65
CA LYS A 39 -7.87 20.49 6.40
C LYS A 39 -6.77 19.70 5.70
N GLY A 40 -7.15 18.97 4.65
CA GLY A 40 -6.21 18.35 3.74
C GLY A 40 -5.34 19.46 3.16
N LYS A 41 -4.04 19.42 3.43
CA LYS A 41 -3.09 20.26 2.73
C LYS A 41 -3.11 19.83 1.27
N THR A 42 -3.69 20.65 0.42
CA THR A 42 -3.51 20.62 -1.02
C THR A 42 -2.02 20.77 -1.28
N VAL A 43 -1.41 19.70 -1.78
CA VAL A 43 -0.06 19.78 -2.34
C VAL A 43 -0.23 20.44 -3.71
N GLU A 44 -0.03 21.75 -3.75
CA GLU A 44 0.20 22.46 -5.01
C GLU A 44 1.61 22.13 -5.48
N ASP A 45 1.74 20.99 -6.18
CA ASP A 45 2.92 20.67 -6.96
C ASP A 45 2.58 20.85 -8.44
N LYS A 46 3.05 21.94 -9.02
CA LYS A 46 3.29 22.05 -10.46
C LYS A 46 4.44 21.09 -10.84
N ALA A 47 4.29 19.81 -10.59
CA ALA A 47 5.11 18.81 -11.22
C ALA A 47 4.61 18.66 -12.65
N SER A 48 5.36 19.13 -13.61
CA SER A 48 5.16 18.90 -15.04
C SER A 48 5.40 17.42 -15.36
N GLY A 49 4.57 16.55 -14.76
CA GLY A 49 4.56 15.12 -14.98
C GLY A 49 3.56 14.75 -16.09
N VAL A 50 3.65 13.51 -16.56
CA VAL A 50 2.73 12.99 -17.58
C VAL A 50 1.28 13.09 -17.09
N GLY A 51 0.41 13.68 -17.91
CA GLY A 51 -1.03 13.84 -17.65
C GLY A 51 -1.89 12.91 -18.52
N GLU A 52 -3.20 12.98 -18.30
CA GLU A 52 -4.19 12.29 -19.13
C GLU A 52 -4.09 12.77 -20.58
N GLY A 53 -4.25 11.85 -21.54
CA GLY A 53 -4.10 12.10 -22.96
C GLY A 53 -2.64 12.04 -23.47
N ASN A 54 -1.66 12.10 -22.59
CA ASN A 54 -0.26 12.03 -22.99
C ASN A 54 0.22 10.58 -23.14
N ARG A 55 1.26 10.40 -23.95
CA ARG A 55 1.93 9.11 -24.04
C ARG A 55 2.63 8.78 -22.71
N ALA A 56 2.44 7.56 -22.24
CA ALA A 56 3.14 7.05 -21.05
C ALA A 56 4.65 7.01 -21.31
N PRO A 57 5.49 7.53 -20.42
CA PRO A 57 6.94 7.40 -20.51
C PRO A 57 7.38 5.95 -20.63
N SER A 58 8.34 5.70 -21.52
CA SER A 58 8.92 4.38 -21.69
C SER A 58 9.81 4.02 -20.51
N PHE A 59 9.89 2.72 -20.22
CA PHE A 59 10.74 2.18 -19.17
C PHE A 59 11.33 0.82 -19.55
N SER A 60 12.42 0.47 -18.86
CA SER A 60 13.02 -0.86 -18.88
C SER A 60 13.66 -1.08 -17.51
N LEU A 61 12.97 -1.80 -16.64
CA LEU A 61 13.32 -1.96 -15.22
C LEU A 61 13.26 -3.44 -14.81
N PRO A 62 14.06 -3.89 -13.84
CA PRO A 62 13.98 -5.24 -13.31
C PRO A 62 12.71 -5.42 -12.45
N ASP A 63 12.13 -6.61 -12.52
CA ASP A 63 11.05 -7.05 -11.64
C ASP A 63 11.60 -7.71 -10.35
N GLN A 64 10.71 -8.16 -9.48
CA GLN A 64 11.02 -8.87 -8.23
C GLN A 64 11.78 -10.20 -8.43
N ALA A 65 11.86 -10.70 -9.65
CA ALA A 65 12.63 -11.90 -10.00
C ALA A 65 13.92 -11.55 -10.77
N GLY A 66 14.28 -10.26 -10.86
CA GLY A 66 15.44 -9.77 -11.61
C GLY A 66 15.28 -9.79 -13.14
N ARG A 67 14.08 -10.06 -13.65
CA ARG A 67 13.80 -10.06 -15.09
C ARG A 67 13.50 -8.65 -15.56
N VAL A 68 14.10 -8.23 -16.65
CA VAL A 68 13.84 -6.91 -17.22
C VAL A 68 12.45 -6.87 -17.86
N VAL A 69 11.62 -5.94 -17.40
CA VAL A 69 10.30 -5.64 -17.97
C VAL A 69 10.37 -4.26 -18.63
N SER A 70 9.98 -4.19 -19.88
CA SER A 70 9.95 -2.95 -20.65
C SER A 70 8.52 -2.54 -21.04
N SER A 71 8.30 -1.25 -21.23
CA SER A 71 7.03 -0.74 -21.75
C SER A 71 6.68 -1.31 -23.12
N SER A 72 7.68 -1.65 -23.93
CA SER A 72 7.46 -2.32 -25.23
C SER A 72 6.86 -3.72 -25.10
N SER A 73 7.17 -4.45 -24.02
CA SER A 73 6.57 -5.75 -23.73
C SER A 73 5.09 -5.69 -23.32
N LEU A 74 4.60 -4.49 -23.05
CA LEU A 74 3.21 -4.18 -22.71
C LEU A 74 2.42 -3.64 -23.90
N ALA A 75 3.06 -3.46 -25.05
CA ALA A 75 2.40 -2.93 -26.24
C ALA A 75 1.13 -3.73 -26.60
N GLY A 76 0.06 -3.05 -26.93
CA GLY A 76 -1.23 -3.66 -27.23
C GLY A 76 -2.04 -4.16 -26.01
N LYS A 77 -1.54 -4.00 -24.81
CA LYS A 77 -2.22 -4.40 -23.55
C LYS A 77 -2.37 -3.21 -22.63
N PRO A 78 -3.57 -2.93 -22.12
CA PRO A 78 -3.75 -1.90 -21.13
C PRO A 78 -3.14 -2.34 -19.78
N TYR A 79 -2.69 -1.36 -18.99
CA TYR A 79 -2.13 -1.63 -17.68
C TYR A 79 -2.36 -0.49 -16.69
N VAL A 80 -2.38 -0.85 -15.42
CA VAL A 80 -2.28 0.08 -14.28
C VAL A 80 -0.84 0.12 -13.84
N LEU A 81 -0.26 1.31 -13.72
CA LEU A 81 1.03 1.56 -13.14
C LEU A 81 0.84 2.37 -11.85
N TYR A 82 1.10 1.78 -10.69
CA TYR A 82 0.97 2.49 -9.42
C TYR A 82 2.32 2.66 -8.74
N PHE A 83 2.58 3.90 -8.30
CA PHE A 83 3.80 4.30 -7.60
C PHE A 83 3.55 4.38 -6.10
N TYR A 84 4.40 3.72 -5.33
CA TYR A 84 4.30 3.72 -3.88
C TYR A 84 5.66 3.96 -3.21
N PRO A 85 5.69 4.54 -1.98
CA PRO A 85 6.93 5.00 -1.37
C PRO A 85 7.90 3.91 -0.95
N LYS A 86 7.41 2.80 -0.40
CA LYS A 86 8.26 1.75 0.18
C LYS A 86 7.50 0.46 0.44
N ASP A 87 8.17 -0.67 0.16
CA ASP A 87 7.67 -2.01 0.50
C ASP A 87 7.37 -2.16 1.99
N ASP A 88 6.41 -3.03 2.29
CA ASP A 88 6.07 -3.49 3.63
C ASP A 88 5.71 -2.37 4.64
N THR A 89 5.26 -1.20 4.16
CA THR A 89 4.64 -0.18 4.99
C THR A 89 3.13 -0.32 4.97
N SER A 90 2.45 0.07 6.05
CA SER A 90 1.01 -0.18 6.25
C SER A 90 0.13 0.28 5.08
N GLY A 91 0.35 1.50 4.57
CA GLY A 91 -0.41 2.04 3.45
C GLY A 91 -0.09 1.35 2.11
N CYS A 92 1.18 1.05 1.85
CA CYS A 92 1.60 0.38 0.62
C CYS A 92 1.14 -1.08 0.59
N THR A 93 1.18 -1.75 1.75
CA THR A 93 0.65 -3.11 1.89
C THR A 93 -0.85 -3.17 1.64
N ARG A 94 -1.63 -2.24 2.22
CA ARG A 94 -3.08 -2.18 1.97
C ARG A 94 -3.40 -1.96 0.49
N GLU A 95 -2.67 -1.07 -0.18
CA GLU A 95 -2.84 -0.81 -1.61
C GLU A 95 -2.51 -2.04 -2.46
N ALA A 96 -1.36 -2.67 -2.21
CA ALA A 96 -0.94 -3.87 -2.93
C ALA A 96 -1.91 -5.05 -2.72
N CYS A 97 -2.36 -5.27 -1.47
CA CYS A 97 -3.38 -6.29 -1.18
C CYS A 97 -4.72 -5.98 -1.86
N GLY A 98 -5.14 -4.71 -1.88
CA GLY A 98 -6.35 -4.29 -2.59
C GLY A 98 -6.28 -4.59 -4.10
N PHE A 99 -5.16 -4.31 -4.75
CA PHE A 99 -4.94 -4.71 -6.15
C PHE A 99 -4.93 -6.22 -6.33
N ARG A 100 -4.28 -6.98 -5.43
CA ARG A 100 -4.29 -8.45 -5.44
C ARG A 100 -5.72 -8.99 -5.37
N ASP A 101 -6.50 -8.51 -4.41
CA ASP A 101 -7.86 -9.00 -4.16
C ASP A 101 -8.81 -8.65 -5.33
N SER A 102 -8.55 -7.56 -6.04
CA SER A 102 -9.30 -7.12 -7.23
C SER A 102 -8.72 -7.63 -8.55
N LEU A 103 -7.65 -8.44 -8.52
CA LEU A 103 -6.92 -8.86 -9.71
C LEU A 103 -7.78 -9.59 -10.75
N ARG A 104 -8.76 -10.39 -10.31
CA ARG A 104 -9.71 -11.07 -11.19
C ARG A 104 -10.54 -10.06 -11.99
N GLY A 105 -10.97 -8.96 -11.36
CA GLY A 105 -11.72 -7.89 -12.03
C GLY A 105 -10.89 -7.17 -13.10
N PHE A 106 -9.63 -6.86 -12.81
CA PHE A 106 -8.70 -6.29 -13.79
C PHE A 106 -8.39 -7.26 -14.92
N GLY A 107 -8.15 -8.54 -14.58
CA GLY A 107 -7.89 -9.59 -15.56
C GLY A 107 -9.04 -9.83 -16.53
N ALA A 108 -10.30 -9.76 -16.07
CA ALA A 108 -11.49 -9.84 -16.92
C ALA A 108 -11.57 -8.70 -17.93
N LYS A 109 -10.94 -7.56 -17.65
CA LYS A 109 -10.81 -6.40 -18.56
C LYS A 109 -9.51 -6.40 -19.37
N GLY A 110 -8.68 -7.44 -19.23
CA GLY A 110 -7.37 -7.55 -19.89
C GLY A 110 -6.33 -6.57 -19.37
N VAL A 111 -6.56 -5.93 -18.22
CA VAL A 111 -5.69 -4.90 -17.64
C VAL A 111 -4.67 -5.55 -16.70
N LYS A 112 -3.39 -5.28 -16.93
CA LYS A 112 -2.29 -5.72 -16.05
C LYS A 112 -2.08 -4.74 -14.89
N ILE A 113 -1.67 -5.26 -13.73
CA ILE A 113 -1.25 -4.45 -12.58
C ILE A 113 0.26 -4.47 -12.48
N ILE A 114 0.86 -3.31 -12.30
CA ILE A 114 2.31 -3.13 -12.16
C ILE A 114 2.56 -2.12 -11.04
N GLY A 115 3.27 -2.54 -9.99
CA GLY A 115 3.72 -1.65 -8.92
C GLY A 115 5.14 -1.14 -9.20
N VAL A 116 5.43 0.07 -8.75
CA VAL A 116 6.76 0.68 -8.88
C VAL A 116 7.15 1.33 -7.57
N SER A 117 8.32 1.02 -7.07
CA SER A 117 8.92 1.72 -5.93
C SER A 117 10.44 1.86 -6.07
N PRO A 118 11.08 2.69 -5.25
CA PRO A 118 12.53 2.81 -5.24
C PRO A 118 13.25 1.65 -4.53
N ASP A 119 12.51 0.67 -4.01
CA ASP A 119 13.10 -0.51 -3.40
C ASP A 119 13.75 -1.42 -4.47
N ASN A 120 14.68 -2.27 -4.04
CA ASN A 120 15.37 -3.20 -4.94
C ASN A 120 14.59 -4.51 -5.12
N GLU A 121 15.03 -5.32 -6.08
CA GLU A 121 14.40 -6.58 -6.45
C GLU A 121 14.27 -7.55 -5.27
N ALA A 122 15.29 -7.63 -4.41
CA ALA A 122 15.27 -8.50 -3.23
C ALA A 122 14.21 -8.04 -2.20
N SER A 123 13.98 -6.74 -2.06
CA SER A 123 12.89 -6.19 -1.24
C SER A 123 11.54 -6.55 -1.85
N HIS A 124 11.37 -6.33 -3.14
CA HIS A 124 10.15 -6.68 -3.87
C HIS A 124 9.84 -8.17 -3.81
N ALA A 125 10.85 -9.04 -3.92
CA ALA A 125 10.66 -10.49 -3.80
C ALA A 125 10.12 -10.88 -2.42
N ARG A 126 10.67 -10.31 -1.34
CA ARG A 126 10.18 -10.55 0.02
C ARG A 126 8.76 -10.01 0.21
N PHE A 127 8.51 -8.79 -0.28
CA PHE A 127 7.19 -8.15 -0.18
C PHE A 127 6.14 -8.95 -0.94
N ALA A 128 6.42 -9.34 -2.19
CA ALA A 128 5.53 -10.15 -3.00
C ALA A 128 5.27 -11.52 -2.37
N GLY A 129 6.31 -12.20 -1.86
CA GLY A 129 6.18 -13.49 -1.19
C GLY A 129 5.38 -13.41 0.12
N LYS A 130 5.65 -12.39 0.95
CA LYS A 130 4.97 -12.19 2.23
C LYS A 130 3.46 -11.97 2.10
N TYR A 131 3.05 -11.25 1.08
CA TYR A 131 1.65 -10.88 0.88
C TYR A 131 0.97 -11.61 -0.30
N GLY A 132 1.66 -12.55 -0.93
CA GLY A 132 1.12 -13.32 -2.05
C GLY A 132 0.71 -12.44 -3.23
N LEU A 133 1.55 -11.48 -3.64
CA LEU A 133 1.25 -10.55 -4.73
C LEU A 133 1.58 -11.22 -6.08
N PRO A 134 0.58 -11.54 -6.93
CA PRO A 134 0.80 -12.30 -8.16
C PRO A 134 1.04 -11.41 -9.38
N PHE A 135 1.40 -10.16 -9.19
CA PHE A 135 1.65 -9.20 -10.26
C PHE A 135 3.07 -8.63 -10.16
N THR A 136 3.47 -7.89 -11.19
CA THR A 136 4.83 -7.35 -11.32
C THR A 136 5.06 -6.16 -10.40
N LEU A 137 6.20 -6.19 -9.69
CA LEU A 137 6.76 -5.05 -8.95
C LEU A 137 8.08 -4.66 -9.62
N LEU A 138 8.22 -3.40 -10.01
CA LEU A 138 9.41 -2.87 -10.70
C LEU A 138 10.29 -2.08 -9.75
N ALA A 139 11.57 -2.41 -9.74
CA ALA A 139 12.58 -1.74 -8.94
C ALA A 139 13.13 -0.49 -9.65
N ASP A 140 12.58 0.68 -9.34
CA ASP A 140 13.02 1.99 -9.84
C ASP A 140 14.03 2.61 -8.87
N THR A 141 15.15 1.91 -8.65
CA THR A 141 16.14 2.26 -7.62
C THR A 141 16.81 3.61 -7.85
N ASP A 142 16.96 4.02 -9.10
CA ASP A 142 17.48 5.33 -9.50
C ASP A 142 16.40 6.43 -9.62
N LYS A 143 15.11 6.07 -9.45
CA LYS A 143 13.93 6.96 -9.53
C LYS A 143 13.77 7.61 -10.92
N SER A 144 14.31 7.00 -11.96
CA SER A 144 14.22 7.52 -13.32
C SER A 144 12.77 7.53 -13.83
N LEU A 145 12.05 6.43 -13.63
CA LEU A 145 10.64 6.32 -13.98
C LEU A 145 9.76 7.23 -13.12
N ALA A 146 10.02 7.28 -11.83
CA ALA A 146 9.29 8.16 -10.92
C ALA A 146 9.45 9.64 -11.29
N ARG A 147 10.64 10.07 -11.74
CA ARG A 147 10.86 11.43 -12.26
C ARG A 147 10.12 11.65 -13.57
N ALA A 148 10.18 10.69 -14.50
CA ALA A 148 9.50 10.80 -15.80
C ALA A 148 7.98 10.95 -15.64
N TYR A 149 7.39 10.29 -14.65
CA TYR A 149 5.97 10.43 -14.31
C TYR A 149 5.67 11.64 -13.41
N GLY A 150 6.69 12.38 -12.96
CA GLY A 150 6.53 13.54 -12.06
C GLY A 150 5.99 13.15 -10.68
N VAL A 151 6.31 11.95 -10.19
CA VAL A 151 5.88 11.47 -8.87
C VAL A 151 7.00 11.45 -7.84
N TRP A 152 8.22 11.78 -8.23
CA TRP A 152 9.34 12.03 -7.34
C TRP A 152 9.38 13.50 -6.98
N ALA A 153 8.86 13.87 -5.82
CA ALA A 153 8.62 15.26 -5.46
C ALA A 153 9.03 15.58 -4.01
N LYS A 154 9.16 16.85 -3.73
CA LYS A 154 9.41 17.39 -2.40
C LYS A 154 8.19 17.15 -1.52
N LYS A 155 8.41 16.53 -0.39
CA LYS A 155 7.38 16.24 0.64
C LYS A 155 7.78 16.90 1.94
N GLN A 156 6.81 17.27 2.75
CA GLN A 156 7.03 17.81 4.07
C GLN A 156 6.41 16.91 5.13
N ASN A 157 7.20 16.55 6.15
CA ASN A 157 6.73 15.80 7.29
C ASN A 157 7.33 16.35 8.57
N TYR A 158 6.50 16.73 9.55
CA TYR A 158 6.91 17.36 10.80
C TYR A 158 7.90 18.53 10.62
N GLY A 159 7.65 19.41 9.64
CA GLY A 159 8.49 20.58 9.35
C GLY A 159 9.79 20.27 8.58
N ARG A 160 10.12 19.02 8.33
CA ARG A 160 11.27 18.62 7.51
C ARG A 160 10.87 18.34 6.08
N GLU A 161 11.61 18.91 5.14
CA GLU A 161 11.46 18.63 3.71
C GLU A 161 12.34 17.46 3.31
N TYR A 162 11.79 16.57 2.47
CA TYR A 162 12.53 15.47 1.88
C TYR A 162 11.98 15.12 0.51
N MET A 163 12.80 14.50 -0.34
CA MET A 163 12.34 13.97 -1.62
C MET A 163 11.74 12.57 -1.43
N GLY A 164 10.61 12.32 -2.07
CA GLY A 164 9.95 11.03 -1.95
C GLY A 164 8.88 10.79 -3.01
N ILE A 165 8.45 9.53 -3.12
CA ILE A 165 7.35 9.15 -4.03
C ILE A 165 6.04 9.75 -3.52
N VAL A 166 5.36 10.50 -4.36
CA VAL A 166 3.95 10.85 -4.22
C VAL A 166 3.15 9.66 -4.74
N ARG A 167 2.42 8.98 -3.84
CA ARG A 167 1.56 7.84 -4.21
C ARG A 167 0.65 8.25 -5.35
N SER A 168 0.76 7.57 -6.48
CA SER A 168 0.06 7.92 -7.71
C SER A 168 -0.22 6.69 -8.54
N THR A 169 -1.33 6.69 -9.26
CA THR A 169 -1.72 5.58 -10.13
C THR A 169 -2.06 6.12 -11.51
N PHE A 170 -1.65 5.41 -12.53
CA PHE A 170 -1.89 5.74 -13.92
C PHE A 170 -2.53 4.56 -14.63
N LEU A 171 -3.65 4.78 -15.29
CA LEU A 171 -4.29 3.82 -16.17
C LEU A 171 -3.88 4.11 -17.58
N VAL A 172 -3.22 3.17 -18.24
CA VAL A 172 -2.66 3.30 -19.57
C VAL A 172 -3.40 2.36 -20.53
N ASP A 173 -3.83 2.88 -21.66
CA ASP A 173 -4.54 2.12 -22.68
C ASP A 173 -3.60 1.25 -23.56
N LYS A 174 -4.19 0.42 -24.42
CA LYS A 174 -3.46 -0.45 -25.35
C LYS A 174 -2.56 0.29 -26.35
N ARG A 175 -2.76 1.60 -26.55
CA ARG A 175 -1.92 2.45 -27.39
C ARG A 175 -0.77 3.11 -26.62
N GLY A 176 -0.68 2.87 -25.32
CA GLY A 176 0.32 3.48 -24.44
C GLY A 176 -0.01 4.93 -24.07
N VAL A 177 -1.28 5.32 -24.09
CA VAL A 177 -1.75 6.65 -23.69
C VAL A 177 -2.35 6.58 -22.29
N VAL A 178 -1.99 7.52 -21.45
CA VAL A 178 -2.55 7.66 -20.09
C VAL A 178 -4.01 8.12 -20.20
N LYS A 179 -4.92 7.27 -19.79
CA LYS A 179 -6.36 7.56 -19.81
C LYS A 179 -6.83 8.20 -18.52
N LYS A 180 -6.23 7.83 -17.41
CA LYS A 180 -6.55 8.37 -16.09
C LYS A 180 -5.30 8.48 -15.24
N ALA A 181 -5.19 9.54 -14.46
CA ALA A 181 -4.08 9.78 -13.54
C ALA A 181 -4.60 10.22 -12.16
N TRP A 182 -4.30 9.44 -11.13
CA TRP A 182 -4.58 9.78 -9.74
C TRP A 182 -3.27 10.12 -9.04
N ARG A 183 -3.18 11.32 -8.47
CA ARG A 183 -2.00 11.80 -7.75
C ARG A 183 -2.33 12.07 -6.28
N GLY A 184 -1.37 11.87 -5.39
CA GLY A 184 -1.60 12.05 -3.95
C GLY A 184 -2.65 11.09 -3.38
N VAL A 185 -2.66 9.85 -3.87
CA VAL A 185 -3.69 8.85 -3.62
C VAL A 185 -3.81 8.52 -2.13
N ARG A 186 -5.05 8.50 -1.64
CA ARG A 186 -5.47 7.80 -0.42
C ARG A 186 -5.96 6.41 -0.80
N VAL A 187 -5.56 5.41 -0.02
CA VAL A 187 -5.80 3.99 -0.40
C VAL A 187 -7.28 3.62 -0.35
N ASP A 188 -8.02 4.20 0.61
CA ASP A 188 -9.43 3.84 0.85
C ASP A 188 -10.29 4.23 -0.37
N GLY A 189 -10.99 3.25 -0.96
CA GLY A 189 -11.83 3.40 -2.16
C GLY A 189 -11.07 3.59 -3.47
N HIS A 190 -9.74 3.68 -3.43
CA HIS A 190 -8.94 3.95 -4.63
C HIS A 190 -8.98 2.80 -5.64
N ILE A 191 -8.85 1.57 -5.16
CA ILE A 191 -8.80 0.39 -6.04
C ILE A 191 -10.10 0.25 -6.83
N ASP A 192 -11.24 0.49 -6.18
CA ASP A 192 -12.55 0.45 -6.83
C ASP A 192 -12.68 1.53 -7.92
N ALA A 193 -12.19 2.74 -7.64
CA ALA A 193 -12.16 3.82 -8.63
C ALA A 193 -11.28 3.47 -9.85
N VAL A 194 -10.12 2.84 -9.62
CA VAL A 194 -9.24 2.39 -10.71
C VAL A 194 -9.89 1.26 -11.50
N LEU A 195 -10.53 0.30 -10.83
CA LEU A 195 -11.23 -0.82 -11.48
C LEU A 195 -12.43 -0.35 -12.31
N ALA A 196 -13.19 0.63 -11.81
CA ALA A 196 -14.29 1.25 -12.56
C ALA A 196 -13.75 1.90 -13.85
N ALA A 197 -12.75 2.78 -13.75
CA ALA A 197 -12.12 3.42 -14.90
C ALA A 197 -11.50 2.44 -15.91
N ALA A 198 -10.98 1.31 -15.44
CA ALA A 198 -10.48 0.23 -16.30
C ALA A 198 -11.58 -0.45 -17.13
N GLY A 199 -12.85 -0.25 -16.76
CA GLY A 199 -14.00 -0.71 -17.55
C GLY A 199 -14.35 0.19 -18.74
N GLU A 200 -13.75 1.38 -18.81
CA GLU A 200 -14.00 2.40 -19.83
C GLU A 200 -12.93 2.40 -20.95
N LEU A 201 -11.97 1.45 -20.95
CA LEU A 201 -10.86 1.36 -21.92
C LEU A 201 -11.27 0.74 -23.26
#